data_102404dd271e7ecd64f2160930ce711e
#
_entry.id   102404dd271e7ecd64f2160930ce711e
#
_cell.length_a   1.000
_cell.length_b   1.000
_cell.length_c   1.000
_cell.angle_alpha   90.00
_cell.angle_beta   90.00
_cell.angle_gamma   90.00
#
_symmetry.space_group_name_H-M   'P 1'
#
loop_
_entity.id
_entity.type
_entity.pdbx_description
1 polymer ?
#
loop_
_entity_poly.entity_id
_entity_poly.type
_entity_poly.pdbx_seq_one_letter_code
_entity_poly.pdbx_strand_id
1 'polypeptide(L)'
;MNDLAYSGVNTTVRILEQQLLSKEQLNGILVSKSLQQALEALQKTSYEVDVQEVLESRQFDPVLDAHLKRNYDEVLELIPDASLLDVFSIRYTYHNLKVLLKSKFSGKDLKHLCVPLGRYSFETLNQLVETQDSLDVPDIMIEGVREAYADFENFGRLEAADVFMDRYYFKHLRLIDRTMNQEVIHQIVNIMIDMENITTLIRATKQKQSRSFLIGVLSSEGTVDKTLLIDEVLEKGTEALVDLYRHVPY
;
A
#
# COMPACT_ATOMS: atom_id res chain seq x y z
N MET A 1 23.31 10.47 -1.13
CA MET A 1 22.97 9.73 -2.38
C MET A 1 23.93 10.16 -3.46
N ASN A 2 24.47 9.28 -4.29
CA ASN A 2 25.35 9.68 -5.40
C ASN A 2 24.48 9.98 -6.63
N ASP A 3 24.28 11.26 -6.95
CA ASP A 3 23.40 11.72 -8.04
C ASP A 3 23.75 11.12 -9.41
N LEU A 4 25.02 10.85 -9.66
CA LEU A 4 25.49 10.21 -10.91
C LEU A 4 25.00 8.78 -11.04
N ALA A 5 24.85 8.04 -9.94
CA ALA A 5 24.37 6.67 -9.97
C ALA A 5 22.89 6.56 -10.40
N TYR A 6 22.12 7.64 -10.18
CA TYR A 6 20.69 7.69 -10.54
C TYR A 6 20.41 8.33 -11.91
N SER A 7 21.43 8.76 -12.65
CA SER A 7 21.22 9.46 -13.94
C SER A 7 20.52 8.60 -14.98
N GLY A 8 20.84 7.30 -15.03
CA GLY A 8 20.19 6.35 -15.95
C GLY A 8 18.70 6.15 -15.60
N VAL A 9 18.41 5.83 -14.35
CA VAL A 9 17.04 5.61 -13.89
C VAL A 9 16.18 6.87 -14.01
N ASN A 10 16.76 8.06 -13.80
CA ASN A 10 16.06 9.33 -13.99
C ASN A 10 15.54 9.49 -15.43
N THR A 11 16.36 9.10 -16.43
CA THR A 11 15.93 9.13 -17.83
C THR A 11 14.76 8.21 -18.07
N THR A 12 14.83 6.98 -17.59
CA THR A 12 13.73 6.00 -17.70
C THR A 12 12.46 6.50 -17.02
N VAL A 13 12.56 7.03 -15.79
CA VAL A 13 11.41 7.60 -15.07
C VAL A 13 10.78 8.75 -15.87
N ARG A 14 11.58 9.62 -16.51
CA ARG A 14 11.04 10.69 -17.37
C ARG A 14 10.33 10.18 -18.61
N ILE A 15 10.77 9.06 -19.18
CA ILE A 15 10.06 8.39 -20.29
C ILE A 15 8.74 7.79 -19.78
N LEU A 16 8.75 7.11 -18.63
CA LEU A 16 7.53 6.56 -18.04
C LEU A 16 6.52 7.65 -17.63
N GLU A 17 6.99 8.81 -17.14
CA GLU A 17 6.12 9.98 -16.88
C GLU A 17 5.37 10.44 -18.13
N GLN A 18 6.00 10.39 -19.31
CA GLN A 18 5.34 10.77 -20.58
C GLN A 18 4.27 9.77 -21.01
N GLN A 19 4.29 8.56 -20.48
CA GLN A 19 3.31 7.51 -20.73
C GLN A 19 2.07 7.62 -19.82
N LEU A 20 2.10 8.49 -18.79
CA LEU A 20 0.95 8.71 -17.94
C LEU A 20 -0.22 9.33 -18.74
N LEU A 21 -1.44 8.98 -18.34
CA LEU A 21 -2.63 9.51 -18.98
C LEU A 21 -2.72 11.04 -18.80
N SER A 22 -2.89 11.76 -19.91
CA SER A 22 -3.17 13.20 -19.85
C SER A 22 -4.58 13.45 -19.29
N LYS A 23 -4.84 14.72 -18.87
CA LYS A 23 -6.18 15.12 -18.43
C LYS A 23 -7.24 14.92 -19.52
N GLU A 24 -6.88 15.17 -20.78
CA GLU A 24 -7.75 14.99 -21.94
C GLU A 24 -8.08 13.52 -22.16
N GLN A 25 -7.09 12.63 -22.04
CA GLN A 25 -7.28 11.17 -22.14
C GLN A 25 -8.19 10.67 -21.01
N LEU A 26 -7.91 11.08 -19.75
CA LEU A 26 -8.76 10.74 -18.59
C LEU A 26 -10.19 11.23 -18.77
N ASN A 27 -10.38 12.48 -19.19
CA ASN A 27 -11.70 13.01 -19.46
C ASN A 27 -12.40 12.26 -20.62
N GLY A 28 -11.67 11.89 -21.67
CA GLY A 28 -12.21 11.09 -22.77
C GLY A 28 -12.75 9.73 -22.30
N ILE A 29 -12.04 9.08 -21.38
CA ILE A 29 -12.48 7.82 -20.76
C ILE A 29 -13.72 8.06 -19.87
N LEU A 30 -13.72 9.11 -19.04
CA LEU A 30 -14.82 9.42 -18.11
C LEU A 30 -16.13 9.77 -18.80
N VAL A 31 -16.09 10.45 -19.95
CA VAL A 31 -17.29 10.85 -20.70
C VAL A 31 -17.74 9.81 -21.71
N SER A 32 -17.08 8.66 -21.80
CA SER A 32 -17.43 7.57 -22.71
C SER A 32 -18.86 7.07 -22.43
N LYS A 33 -19.63 6.80 -23.49
CA LYS A 33 -21.02 6.38 -23.38
C LYS A 33 -21.20 4.89 -23.05
N SER A 34 -20.13 4.10 -23.18
CA SER A 34 -20.15 2.68 -22.89
C SER A 34 -18.79 2.23 -22.38
N LEU A 35 -18.78 1.09 -21.66
CA LEU A 35 -17.55 0.44 -21.21
C LEU A 35 -16.62 0.13 -22.40
N GLN A 36 -17.16 -0.37 -23.50
CA GLN A 36 -16.37 -0.67 -24.70
C GLN A 36 -15.63 0.58 -25.20
N GLN A 37 -16.31 1.72 -25.32
CA GLN A 37 -15.68 2.97 -25.75
C GLN A 37 -14.60 3.46 -24.78
N ALA A 38 -14.82 3.29 -23.47
CA ALA A 38 -13.81 3.61 -22.47
C ALA A 38 -12.56 2.74 -22.60
N LEU A 39 -12.73 1.43 -22.80
CA LEU A 39 -11.64 0.49 -23.02
C LEU A 39 -10.89 0.74 -24.32
N GLU A 40 -11.60 1.04 -25.42
CA GLU A 40 -10.99 1.42 -26.69
C GLU A 40 -10.20 2.73 -26.60
N ALA A 41 -10.65 3.67 -25.76
CA ALA A 41 -9.89 4.88 -25.48
C ALA A 41 -8.63 4.59 -24.66
N LEU A 42 -8.70 3.70 -23.68
CA LEU A 42 -7.55 3.27 -22.88
C LEU A 42 -6.55 2.48 -23.70
N GLN A 43 -7.01 1.61 -24.61
CA GLN A 43 -6.16 0.81 -25.52
C GLN A 43 -5.26 1.67 -26.42
N LYS A 44 -5.66 2.92 -26.70
CA LYS A 44 -4.87 3.87 -27.51
C LYS A 44 -3.75 4.56 -26.72
N THR A 45 -3.59 4.22 -25.47
CA THR A 45 -2.58 4.75 -24.58
C THR A 45 -1.46 3.71 -24.34
N SER A 46 -0.62 3.94 -23.34
CA SER A 46 0.41 2.99 -22.92
C SER A 46 -0.13 1.73 -22.22
N TYR A 47 -1.44 1.70 -21.90
CA TYR A 47 -2.06 0.54 -21.28
C TYR A 47 -2.42 -0.51 -22.33
N GLU A 48 -1.85 -1.70 -22.18
CA GLU A 48 -2.13 -2.85 -23.05
C GLU A 48 -3.41 -3.53 -22.59
N VAL A 49 -4.55 -3.10 -23.17
CA VAL A 49 -5.87 -3.62 -22.79
C VAL A 49 -6.39 -4.53 -23.90
N ASP A 50 -6.68 -5.77 -23.58
CA ASP A 50 -7.55 -6.62 -24.41
C ASP A 50 -9.00 -6.25 -24.10
N VAL A 51 -9.59 -5.47 -25.03
CA VAL A 51 -10.97 -4.94 -24.87
C VAL A 51 -11.97 -6.09 -24.76
N GLN A 52 -11.79 -7.15 -25.54
CA GLN A 52 -12.73 -8.27 -25.57
C GLN A 52 -12.68 -9.07 -24.26
N GLU A 53 -11.47 -9.40 -23.79
CA GLU A 53 -11.26 -10.12 -22.53
C GLU A 53 -11.87 -9.36 -21.33
N VAL A 54 -11.62 -8.04 -21.26
CA VAL A 54 -12.16 -7.22 -20.16
C VAL A 54 -13.67 -7.06 -20.24
N LEU A 55 -14.27 -6.97 -21.45
CA LEU A 55 -15.72 -6.93 -21.62
C LEU A 55 -16.39 -8.23 -21.15
N GLU A 56 -15.77 -9.37 -21.39
CA GLU A 56 -16.26 -10.70 -21.00
C GLU A 56 -16.07 -10.97 -19.51
N SER A 57 -14.85 -10.77 -18.99
CA SER A 57 -14.51 -11.05 -17.58
C SER A 57 -15.03 -10.02 -16.61
N ARG A 58 -15.20 -8.77 -17.02
CA ARG A 58 -15.48 -7.59 -16.16
C ARG A 58 -14.39 -7.34 -15.11
N GLN A 59 -13.17 -7.85 -15.35
CA GLN A 59 -12.04 -7.68 -14.45
C GLN A 59 -11.05 -6.67 -15.05
N PHE A 60 -10.81 -5.58 -14.31
CA PHE A 60 -9.90 -4.51 -14.70
C PHE A 60 -8.56 -4.61 -13.96
N ASP A 61 -8.59 -5.07 -12.72
CA ASP A 61 -7.44 -5.10 -11.84
C ASP A 61 -6.24 -5.83 -12.46
N PRO A 62 -6.38 -7.02 -13.10
CA PRO A 62 -5.25 -7.70 -13.72
C PRO A 62 -4.52 -6.86 -14.78
N VAL A 63 -5.25 -6.04 -15.54
CA VAL A 63 -4.66 -5.15 -16.57
C VAL A 63 -3.84 -4.04 -15.90
N LEU A 64 -4.40 -3.42 -14.87
CA LEU A 64 -3.73 -2.35 -14.13
C LEU A 64 -2.51 -2.87 -13.36
N ASP A 65 -2.64 -4.02 -12.72
CA ASP A 65 -1.56 -4.67 -11.98
C ASP A 65 -0.41 -5.10 -12.90
N ALA A 66 -0.73 -5.64 -14.08
CA ALA A 66 0.29 -6.00 -15.07
C ALA A 66 1.06 -4.78 -15.58
N HIS A 67 0.36 -3.66 -15.84
CA HIS A 67 1.00 -2.41 -16.24
C HIS A 67 1.88 -1.83 -15.12
N LEU A 68 1.37 -1.80 -13.91
CA LEU A 68 2.10 -1.33 -12.72
C LEU A 68 3.35 -2.19 -12.45
N LYS A 69 3.19 -3.53 -12.54
CA LYS A 69 4.31 -4.47 -12.35
C LYS A 69 5.40 -4.25 -13.40
N ARG A 70 5.06 -4.12 -14.65
CA ARG A 70 6.04 -3.87 -15.73
C ARG A 70 6.85 -2.60 -15.45
N ASN A 71 6.19 -1.50 -15.12
CA ASN A 71 6.88 -0.25 -14.80
C ASN A 71 7.75 -0.37 -13.54
N TYR A 72 7.27 -1.10 -12.53
CA TYR A 72 8.03 -1.36 -11.31
C TYR A 72 9.29 -2.18 -11.61
N ASP A 73 9.17 -3.28 -12.37
CA ASP A 73 10.28 -4.16 -12.72
C ASP A 73 11.34 -3.38 -13.54
N GLU A 74 10.92 -2.56 -14.52
CA GLU A 74 11.81 -1.73 -15.33
C GLU A 74 12.62 -0.74 -14.47
N VAL A 75 11.98 -0.09 -13.50
CA VAL A 75 12.69 0.81 -12.57
C VAL A 75 13.57 0.02 -11.62
N LEU A 76 13.13 -1.14 -11.13
CA LEU A 76 13.87 -2.00 -10.21
C LEU A 76 15.19 -2.50 -10.82
N GLU A 77 15.21 -2.82 -12.12
CA GLU A 77 16.42 -3.26 -12.82
C GLU A 77 17.48 -2.16 -12.92
N LEU A 78 17.08 -0.91 -12.91
CA LEU A 78 17.96 0.24 -13.14
C LEU A 78 18.35 0.98 -11.87
N ILE A 79 17.57 0.83 -10.79
CA ILE A 79 17.78 1.61 -9.58
C ILE A 79 18.98 1.07 -8.78
N PRO A 80 19.93 1.94 -8.36
CA PRO A 80 21.11 1.50 -7.61
C PRO A 80 20.79 0.93 -6.22
N ASP A 81 19.72 1.40 -5.60
CA ASP A 81 19.26 0.97 -4.28
C ASP A 81 17.76 0.65 -4.31
N ALA A 82 17.45 -0.63 -4.32
CA ALA A 82 16.08 -1.13 -4.37
C ALA A 82 15.24 -0.70 -3.15
N SER A 83 15.87 -0.35 -2.01
CA SER A 83 15.16 0.10 -0.80
C SER A 83 14.34 1.37 -1.06
N LEU A 84 14.72 2.18 -2.04
CA LEU A 84 13.93 3.35 -2.44
C LEU A 84 12.56 2.94 -3.00
N LEU A 85 12.49 1.86 -3.78
CA LEU A 85 11.21 1.35 -4.27
C LEU A 85 10.41 0.65 -3.18
N ASP A 86 11.07 0.06 -2.18
CA ASP A 86 10.40 -0.57 -1.06
C ASP A 86 9.51 0.42 -0.30
N VAL A 87 9.89 1.69 -0.19
CA VAL A 87 9.05 2.75 0.42
C VAL A 87 7.63 2.76 -0.18
N PHE A 88 7.52 2.54 -1.49
CA PHE A 88 6.24 2.57 -2.20
C PHE A 88 5.61 1.19 -2.39
N SER A 89 6.42 0.14 -2.50
CA SER A 89 5.96 -1.21 -2.83
C SER A 89 5.66 -2.10 -1.64
N ILE A 90 6.23 -1.82 -0.45
CA ILE A 90 6.05 -2.63 0.77
C ILE A 90 4.56 -2.76 1.17
N ARG A 91 3.72 -1.79 0.82
CA ARG A 91 2.26 -1.83 1.01
C ARG A 91 1.63 -3.05 0.35
N TYR A 92 2.11 -3.44 -0.83
CA TYR A 92 1.61 -4.62 -1.56
C TYR A 92 2.06 -5.92 -0.89
N THR A 93 3.28 -5.95 -0.37
CA THR A 93 3.78 -7.07 0.44
C THR A 93 2.87 -7.33 1.65
N TYR A 94 2.56 -6.28 2.42
CA TYR A 94 1.68 -6.41 3.59
C TYR A 94 0.22 -6.65 3.20
N HIS A 95 -0.25 -6.14 2.06
CA HIS A 95 -1.54 -6.52 1.49
C HIS A 95 -1.59 -8.03 1.21
N ASN A 96 -0.58 -8.57 0.54
CA ASN A 96 -0.52 -9.99 0.24
C ASN A 96 -0.45 -10.85 1.52
N LEU A 97 0.31 -10.42 2.53
CA LEU A 97 0.31 -11.10 3.84
C LEU A 97 -1.07 -11.10 4.50
N LYS A 98 -1.83 -9.97 4.44
CA LYS A 98 -3.22 -9.95 4.92
C LYS A 98 -4.10 -10.97 4.20
N VAL A 99 -4.02 -11.00 2.87
CA VAL A 99 -4.80 -11.94 2.05
C VAL A 99 -4.46 -13.37 2.41
N LEU A 100 -3.17 -13.70 2.50
CA LEU A 100 -2.70 -15.06 2.83
C LEU A 100 -3.08 -15.49 4.25
N LEU A 101 -2.93 -14.61 5.25
CA LEU A 101 -3.37 -14.86 6.62
C LEU A 101 -4.89 -15.07 6.70
N LYS A 102 -5.68 -14.22 6.04
CA LYS A 102 -7.14 -14.39 5.98
C LYS A 102 -7.54 -15.68 5.26
N SER A 103 -6.84 -16.05 4.19
CA SER A 103 -7.03 -17.32 3.51
C SER A 103 -6.80 -18.49 4.48
N LYS A 104 -5.68 -18.44 5.21
CA LYS A 104 -5.33 -19.47 6.21
C LYS A 104 -6.33 -19.53 7.36
N PHE A 105 -6.68 -18.41 7.96
CA PHE A 105 -7.58 -18.33 9.13
C PHE A 105 -9.01 -18.71 8.79
N SER A 106 -9.49 -18.35 7.59
CA SER A 106 -10.87 -18.66 7.17
C SER A 106 -11.04 -20.00 6.48
N GLY A 107 -9.95 -20.64 6.05
CA GLY A 107 -9.98 -21.85 5.22
C GLY A 107 -10.49 -21.62 3.80
N LYS A 108 -10.61 -20.35 3.35
CA LYS A 108 -11.04 -19.98 1.99
C LYS A 108 -9.86 -19.66 1.11
N ASP A 109 -9.91 -20.04 -0.15
CA ASP A 109 -8.90 -19.63 -1.11
C ASP A 109 -9.14 -18.16 -1.56
N LEU A 110 -8.30 -17.25 -1.05
CA LEU A 110 -8.33 -15.83 -1.35
C LEU A 110 -7.11 -15.38 -2.19
N LYS A 111 -6.28 -16.32 -2.67
CA LYS A 111 -5.02 -16.03 -3.36
C LYS A 111 -5.17 -15.16 -4.60
N HIS A 112 -6.32 -15.23 -5.26
CA HIS A 112 -6.66 -14.40 -6.41
C HIS A 112 -6.74 -12.89 -6.09
N LEU A 113 -6.75 -12.51 -4.80
CA LEU A 113 -6.73 -11.12 -4.34
C LEU A 113 -5.31 -10.61 -4.09
N CYS A 114 -4.27 -11.46 -4.26
CA CYS A 114 -2.89 -11.01 -4.13
C CYS A 114 -2.47 -10.18 -5.35
N VAL A 115 -1.71 -9.14 -5.08
CA VAL A 115 -1.15 -8.24 -6.10
C VAL A 115 0.28 -8.69 -6.42
N PRO A 116 0.66 -8.93 -7.69
CA PRO A 116 1.98 -9.44 -8.07
C PRO A 116 3.03 -8.31 -8.09
N LEU A 117 3.12 -7.54 -6.99
CA LEU A 117 4.02 -6.41 -6.86
C LEU A 117 4.78 -6.46 -5.52
N GLY A 118 6.02 -5.96 -5.55
CA GLY A 118 6.90 -5.89 -4.39
C GLY A 118 8.12 -6.81 -4.52
N ARG A 119 9.01 -6.70 -3.55
CA ARG A 119 10.31 -7.42 -3.54
C ARG A 119 10.17 -8.93 -3.38
N TYR A 120 9.15 -9.37 -2.63
CA TYR A 120 9.01 -10.78 -2.23
C TYR A 120 8.02 -11.51 -3.12
N SER A 121 8.40 -12.72 -3.56
CA SER A 121 7.53 -13.56 -4.37
C SER A 121 6.31 -14.02 -3.56
N PHE A 122 5.25 -14.39 -4.30
CA PHE A 122 4.07 -15.01 -3.67
C PHE A 122 4.45 -16.26 -2.86
N GLU A 123 5.34 -17.10 -3.40
CA GLU A 123 5.81 -18.33 -2.77
C GLU A 123 6.52 -18.05 -1.45
N THR A 124 7.40 -17.04 -1.41
CA THR A 124 8.09 -16.60 -0.19
C THR A 124 7.11 -16.15 0.88
N LEU A 125 6.13 -15.32 0.51
CA LEU A 125 5.12 -14.83 1.46
C LEU A 125 4.17 -15.94 1.92
N ASN A 126 3.78 -16.84 1.02
CA ASN A 126 2.96 -18.00 1.38
C ASN A 126 3.70 -18.95 2.33
N GLN A 127 5.00 -19.20 2.07
CA GLN A 127 5.83 -20.00 2.98
C GLN A 127 5.92 -19.34 4.36
N LEU A 128 6.16 -18.02 4.43
CA LEU A 128 6.17 -17.29 5.69
C LEU A 128 4.86 -17.48 6.47
N VAL A 129 3.72 -17.37 5.81
CA VAL A 129 2.41 -17.56 6.46
C VAL A 129 2.21 -19.02 6.91
N GLU A 130 2.63 -20.01 6.12
CA GLU A 130 2.47 -21.42 6.46
C GLU A 130 3.39 -21.88 7.61
N THR A 131 4.64 -21.39 7.64
CA THR A 131 5.65 -21.85 8.59
C THR A 131 5.90 -20.89 9.76
N GLN A 132 5.42 -19.66 9.67
CA GLN A 132 5.68 -18.55 10.60
C GLN A 132 7.17 -18.26 10.75
N ASP A 133 7.97 -18.63 9.74
CA ASP A 133 9.41 -18.44 9.71
C ASP A 133 9.94 -18.36 8.28
N SER A 134 11.06 -17.64 8.08
CA SER A 134 11.71 -17.54 6.77
C SER A 134 13.10 -16.89 6.92
N LEU A 135 14.06 -17.34 6.13
CA LEU A 135 15.37 -16.69 6.01
C LEU A 135 15.41 -15.61 4.92
N ASP A 136 14.35 -15.54 4.09
CA ASP A 136 14.29 -14.69 2.90
C ASP A 136 13.57 -13.36 3.15
N VAL A 137 13.05 -13.13 4.36
CA VAL A 137 12.34 -11.91 4.74
C VAL A 137 12.91 -11.32 6.04
N PRO A 138 12.78 -10.00 6.27
CA PRO A 138 13.21 -9.37 7.53
C PRO A 138 12.42 -9.88 8.74
N ASP A 139 13.07 -9.92 9.90
CA ASP A 139 12.46 -10.34 11.18
C ASP A 139 11.15 -9.63 11.50
N ILE A 140 11.05 -8.36 11.16
CA ILE A 140 9.85 -7.54 11.38
C ILE A 140 8.60 -8.12 10.69
N MET A 141 8.75 -8.78 9.55
CA MET A 141 7.63 -9.45 8.87
C MET A 141 7.25 -10.75 9.59
N ILE A 142 8.26 -11.51 10.04
CA ILE A 142 8.09 -12.74 10.81
C ILE A 142 7.35 -12.45 12.12
N GLU A 143 7.78 -11.43 12.84
CA GLU A 143 7.14 -10.97 14.08
C GLU A 143 5.66 -10.62 13.85
N GLY A 144 5.37 -9.85 12.78
CA GLY A 144 4.00 -9.46 12.45
C GLY A 144 3.10 -10.65 12.16
N VAL A 145 3.59 -11.63 11.40
CA VAL A 145 2.84 -12.86 11.11
C VAL A 145 2.60 -13.66 12.40
N ARG A 146 3.62 -13.84 13.25
CA ARG A 146 3.49 -14.55 14.53
C ARG A 146 2.50 -13.89 15.49
N GLU A 147 2.52 -12.56 15.61
CA GLU A 147 1.53 -11.84 16.44
C GLU A 147 0.11 -12.00 15.91
N ALA A 148 -0.09 -11.95 14.58
CA ALA A 148 -1.40 -12.20 13.99
C ALA A 148 -1.92 -13.61 14.26
N TYR A 149 -1.05 -14.63 14.19
CA TYR A 149 -1.40 -16.01 14.55
C TYR A 149 -1.76 -16.14 16.02
N ALA A 150 -0.94 -15.58 16.92
CA ALA A 150 -1.19 -15.66 18.36
C ALA A 150 -2.54 -15.02 18.75
N ASP A 151 -2.90 -13.88 18.15
CA ASP A 151 -4.22 -13.26 18.38
C ASP A 151 -5.35 -14.11 17.82
N PHE A 152 -5.18 -14.66 16.61
CA PHE A 152 -6.20 -15.51 16.00
C PHE A 152 -6.42 -16.81 16.80
N GLU A 153 -5.35 -17.47 17.25
CA GLU A 153 -5.44 -18.68 18.08
C GLU A 153 -6.12 -18.44 19.42
N ASN A 154 -5.89 -17.27 20.03
CA ASN A 154 -6.47 -16.90 21.32
C ASN A 154 -7.93 -16.44 21.23
N PHE A 155 -8.31 -15.76 20.14
CA PHE A 155 -9.59 -15.04 20.09
C PHE A 155 -10.45 -15.40 18.85
N GLY A 156 -9.93 -16.12 17.87
CA GLY A 156 -10.65 -16.52 16.65
C GLY A 156 -11.03 -15.35 15.73
N ARG A 157 -10.35 -14.21 15.82
CA ARG A 157 -10.70 -13.00 15.10
C ARG A 157 -9.94 -12.89 13.77
N LEU A 158 -10.68 -12.89 12.66
CA LEU A 158 -10.08 -12.69 11.32
C LEU A 158 -9.45 -11.30 11.15
N GLU A 159 -9.94 -10.31 11.89
CA GLU A 159 -9.44 -8.94 11.91
C GLU A 159 -7.98 -8.84 12.40
N ALA A 160 -7.49 -9.88 13.10
CA ALA A 160 -6.08 -9.96 13.50
C ALA A 160 -5.15 -9.80 12.28
N ALA A 161 -5.48 -10.41 11.14
CA ALA A 161 -4.70 -10.27 9.92
C ALA A 161 -4.58 -8.79 9.47
N ASP A 162 -5.66 -8.01 9.55
CA ASP A 162 -5.63 -6.60 9.18
C ASP A 162 -4.84 -5.78 10.22
N VAL A 163 -5.21 -5.88 11.48
CA VAL A 163 -4.66 -5.03 12.56
C VAL A 163 -3.15 -5.22 12.70
N PHE A 164 -2.67 -6.47 12.69
CA PHE A 164 -1.24 -6.73 12.84
C PHE A 164 -0.45 -6.38 11.59
N MET A 165 -0.96 -6.73 10.41
CA MET A 165 -0.26 -6.39 9.17
C MET A 165 -0.19 -4.88 8.93
N ASP A 166 -1.23 -4.11 9.26
CA ASP A 166 -1.16 -2.64 9.18
C ASP A 166 -0.16 -2.05 10.18
N ARG A 167 -0.16 -2.55 11.42
CA ARG A 167 0.81 -2.13 12.43
C ARG A 167 2.24 -2.39 11.98
N TYR A 168 2.52 -3.59 11.48
CA TYR A 168 3.86 -3.98 11.06
C TYR A 168 4.27 -3.34 9.74
N TYR A 169 3.32 -3.03 8.84
CA TYR A 169 3.57 -2.22 7.66
C TYR A 169 4.16 -0.85 8.04
N PHE A 170 3.54 -0.12 8.96
CA PHE A 170 4.03 1.19 9.38
C PHE A 170 5.37 1.12 10.13
N LYS A 171 5.55 0.13 10.99
CA LYS A 171 6.84 -0.11 11.65
C LYS A 171 7.94 -0.40 10.61
N HIS A 172 7.65 -1.23 9.62
CA HIS A 172 8.61 -1.58 8.57
C HIS A 172 8.92 -0.38 7.67
N LEU A 173 7.90 0.38 7.29
CA LEU A 173 8.09 1.62 6.54
C LEU A 173 8.99 2.60 7.30
N ARG A 174 8.80 2.75 8.61
CA ARG A 174 9.67 3.56 9.47
C ARG A 174 11.09 2.98 9.60
N LEU A 175 11.25 1.67 9.59
CA LEU A 175 12.56 1.03 9.58
C LEU A 175 13.32 1.32 8.29
N ILE A 176 12.66 1.24 7.13
CA ILE A 176 13.23 1.61 5.83
C ILE A 176 13.68 3.07 5.83
N ASP A 177 12.82 3.98 6.28
CA ASP A 177 13.11 5.41 6.41
C ASP A 177 14.40 5.66 7.24
N ARG A 178 14.47 5.09 8.44
CA ARG A 178 15.65 5.22 9.33
C ARG A 178 16.92 4.64 8.70
N THR A 179 16.80 3.55 7.96
CA THR A 179 17.95 2.89 7.31
C THR A 179 18.46 3.73 6.15
N MET A 180 17.56 4.31 5.36
CA MET A 180 17.93 5.19 4.24
C MET A 180 18.50 6.51 4.72
N ASN A 181 18.02 7.04 5.85
CA ASN A 181 18.47 8.28 6.48
C ASN A 181 18.55 9.46 5.50
N GLN A 182 17.47 9.66 4.73
CA GLN A 182 17.33 10.72 3.75
C GLN A 182 16.14 11.61 4.08
N GLU A 183 16.35 12.93 4.20
CA GLU A 183 15.31 13.89 4.59
C GLU A 183 14.06 13.81 3.71
N VAL A 184 14.22 13.72 2.40
CA VAL A 184 13.08 13.61 1.46
C VAL A 184 12.28 12.33 1.70
N ILE A 185 12.96 11.22 1.96
CA ILE A 185 12.28 9.96 2.26
C ILE A 185 11.55 10.04 3.59
N HIS A 186 12.18 10.67 4.59
CA HIS A 186 11.56 10.90 5.89
C HIS A 186 10.24 11.68 5.75
N GLN A 187 10.25 12.76 4.98
CA GLN A 187 9.05 13.57 4.72
C GLN A 187 7.97 12.74 3.99
N ILE A 188 8.33 11.97 2.97
CA ILE A 188 7.40 11.11 2.23
C ILE A 188 6.77 10.08 3.18
N VAL A 189 7.56 9.41 4.00
CA VAL A 189 7.06 8.41 4.95
C VAL A 189 6.14 9.04 5.99
N ASN A 190 6.48 10.23 6.51
CA ASN A 190 5.60 10.98 7.40
C ASN A 190 4.24 11.26 6.76
N ILE A 191 4.23 11.80 5.53
CA ILE A 191 3.00 12.08 4.79
C ILE A 191 2.19 10.79 4.59
N MET A 192 2.81 9.69 4.19
CA MET A 192 2.13 8.41 3.96
C MET A 192 1.43 7.91 5.23
N ILE A 193 2.11 7.92 6.38
CA ILE A 193 1.54 7.44 7.64
C ILE A 193 0.44 8.37 8.13
N ASP A 194 0.65 9.68 8.08
CA ASP A 194 -0.32 10.66 8.53
C ASP A 194 -1.60 10.65 7.68
N MET A 195 -1.47 10.54 6.36
CA MET A 195 -2.61 10.41 5.45
C MET A 195 -3.43 9.15 5.73
N GLU A 196 -2.78 8.04 6.07
CA GLU A 196 -3.49 6.82 6.45
C GLU A 196 -4.20 6.97 7.80
N ASN A 197 -3.54 7.57 8.80
CA ASN A 197 -4.17 7.89 10.09
C ASN A 197 -5.39 8.80 9.90
N ILE A 198 -5.26 9.88 9.12
CA ILE A 198 -6.36 10.81 8.82
C ILE A 198 -7.53 10.05 8.14
N THR A 199 -7.23 9.29 7.10
CA THR A 199 -8.24 8.57 6.33
C THR A 199 -8.97 7.54 7.18
N THR A 200 -8.24 6.77 7.98
CA THR A 200 -8.79 5.77 8.90
C THR A 200 -9.64 6.44 9.97
N LEU A 201 -9.18 7.54 10.55
CA LEU A 201 -9.91 8.27 11.58
C LEU A 201 -11.22 8.85 11.05
N ILE A 202 -11.22 9.46 9.86
CA ILE A 202 -12.43 9.98 9.20
C ILE A 202 -13.43 8.85 8.93
N ARG A 203 -12.98 7.72 8.39
CA ARG A 203 -13.85 6.57 8.10
C ARG A 203 -14.44 5.97 9.36
N ALA A 204 -13.62 5.75 10.38
CA ALA A 204 -14.02 5.16 11.64
C ALA A 204 -15.00 6.08 12.41
N THR A 205 -14.78 7.39 12.39
CA THR A 205 -15.70 8.36 13.00
C THR A 205 -17.07 8.36 12.30
N LYS A 206 -17.10 8.32 10.95
CA LYS A 206 -18.36 8.18 10.19
C LYS A 206 -19.11 6.88 10.53
N GLN A 207 -18.38 5.81 10.83
CA GLN A 207 -18.93 4.52 11.25
C GLN A 207 -19.24 4.44 12.75
N LYS A 208 -19.01 5.53 13.50
CA LYS A 208 -19.22 5.63 14.96
C LYS A 208 -18.43 4.57 15.73
N GLN A 209 -17.22 4.27 15.29
CA GLN A 209 -16.35 3.32 15.96
C GLN A 209 -15.89 3.83 17.33
N SER A 210 -15.62 2.89 18.26
CA SER A 210 -15.21 3.23 19.61
C SER A 210 -13.77 3.77 19.68
N ARG A 211 -13.47 4.52 20.77
CA ARG A 211 -12.10 4.96 21.07
C ARG A 211 -11.11 3.78 21.12
N SER A 212 -11.52 2.66 21.71
CA SER A 212 -10.69 1.43 21.78
C SER A 212 -10.34 0.88 20.40
N PHE A 213 -11.31 0.90 19.48
CA PHE A 213 -11.06 0.52 18.09
C PHE A 213 -10.02 1.45 17.44
N LEU A 214 -10.19 2.77 17.58
CA LEU A 214 -9.27 3.77 17.02
C LEU A 214 -7.83 3.60 17.55
N ILE A 215 -7.67 3.34 18.85
CA ILE A 215 -6.35 3.05 19.45
C ILE A 215 -5.70 1.82 18.80
N GLY A 216 -6.49 0.82 18.43
CA GLY A 216 -6.00 -0.41 17.81
C GLY A 216 -5.57 -0.25 16.36
N VAL A 217 -6.27 0.58 15.59
CA VAL A 217 -6.09 0.67 14.12
C VAL A 217 -5.18 1.82 13.67
N LEU A 218 -5.07 2.91 14.45
CA LEU A 218 -4.19 4.02 14.09
C LEU A 218 -2.72 3.71 14.37
N SER A 219 -1.85 4.15 13.49
CA SER A 219 -0.41 4.03 13.65
C SER A 219 0.13 5.02 14.68
N SER A 220 1.07 4.57 15.53
CA SER A 220 1.84 5.44 16.42
C SER A 220 3.09 6.02 15.74
N GLU A 221 3.34 5.66 14.48
CA GLU A 221 4.53 6.07 13.72
C GLU A 221 4.32 7.40 12.95
N GLY A 222 3.14 8.02 13.06
CA GLY A 222 2.83 9.31 12.45
C GLY A 222 3.50 10.48 13.16
N THR A 223 3.37 11.67 12.58
CA THR A 223 3.96 12.92 13.13
C THR A 223 3.16 13.49 14.30
N VAL A 224 1.86 13.27 14.31
CA VAL A 224 0.98 13.68 15.39
C VAL A 224 0.67 12.48 16.29
N ASP A 225 0.77 12.69 17.61
CA ASP A 225 0.43 11.64 18.59
C ASP A 225 -0.98 11.11 18.36
N LYS A 226 -1.12 9.80 18.24
CA LYS A 226 -2.41 9.17 17.90
C LYS A 226 -3.48 9.37 18.97
N THR A 227 -3.08 9.48 20.25
CA THR A 227 -4.03 9.71 21.35
C THR A 227 -4.62 11.10 21.23
N LEU A 228 -3.77 12.09 20.95
CA LEU A 228 -4.20 13.45 20.68
C LEU A 228 -5.13 13.52 19.46
N LEU A 229 -4.78 12.83 18.35
CA LEU A 229 -5.64 12.76 17.16
C LEU A 229 -7.04 12.21 17.51
N ILE A 230 -7.09 11.11 18.25
CA ILE A 230 -8.34 10.46 18.64
C ILE A 230 -9.18 11.38 19.52
N ASP A 231 -8.58 11.94 20.57
CA ASP A 231 -9.31 12.73 21.56
C ASP A 231 -9.84 14.03 20.93
N GLU A 232 -9.04 14.74 20.14
CA GLU A 232 -9.47 15.95 19.44
C GLU A 232 -10.61 15.68 18.45
N VAL A 233 -10.53 14.59 17.68
CA VAL A 233 -11.58 14.28 16.71
C VAL A 233 -12.87 13.77 17.37
N LEU A 234 -12.76 13.03 18.46
CA LEU A 234 -13.96 12.60 19.21
C LEU A 234 -14.66 13.76 19.93
N GLU A 235 -13.90 14.77 20.36
CA GLU A 235 -14.44 15.96 21.04
C GLU A 235 -14.98 17.01 20.07
N LYS A 236 -14.20 17.34 19.02
CA LYS A 236 -14.45 18.49 18.11
C LYS A 236 -14.88 18.10 16.70
N GLY A 237 -14.90 16.80 16.39
CA GLY A 237 -15.16 16.30 15.05
C GLY A 237 -13.93 16.29 14.14
N THR A 238 -14.12 15.77 12.91
CA THR A 238 -13.03 15.60 11.93
C THR A 238 -12.40 16.92 11.46
N GLU A 239 -13.05 18.06 11.71
CA GLU A 239 -12.53 19.39 11.36
C GLU A 239 -11.29 19.76 12.17
N ALA A 240 -11.13 19.18 13.38
CA ALA A 240 -9.94 19.35 14.22
C ALA A 240 -8.65 18.91 13.52
N LEU A 241 -8.73 17.96 12.58
CA LEU A 241 -7.57 17.48 11.81
C LEU A 241 -6.86 18.61 11.05
N VAL A 242 -7.61 19.60 10.57
CA VAL A 242 -7.01 20.74 9.85
C VAL A 242 -6.07 21.53 10.74
N ASP A 243 -6.48 21.75 12.00
CA ASP A 243 -5.67 22.52 12.94
C ASP A 243 -4.47 21.71 13.46
N LEU A 244 -4.65 20.40 13.69
CA LEU A 244 -3.58 19.52 14.14
C LEU A 244 -2.45 19.38 13.13
N TYR A 245 -2.78 19.34 11.84
CA TYR A 245 -1.80 19.15 10.76
C TYR A 245 -1.31 20.46 10.12
N ARG A 246 -1.91 21.60 10.44
CA ARG A 246 -1.55 22.93 9.86
C ARG A 246 -0.08 23.29 10.02
N HIS A 247 0.55 22.86 11.09
CA HIS A 247 1.91 23.25 11.46
C HIS A 247 2.92 22.09 11.39
N VAL A 248 2.50 20.94 10.87
CA VAL A 248 3.41 19.81 10.66
C VAL A 248 4.35 20.15 9.50
N PRO A 249 5.65 20.14 9.73
CA PRO A 249 6.64 20.41 8.67
C PRO A 249 6.80 19.16 7.81
N TYR A 250 6.30 19.19 6.61
CA TYR A 250 6.54 18.19 5.58
C TYR A 250 7.56 18.66 4.58
#